data_4957e94154ea90692eca85fe2703a5b0
#
_entry.id   4957e94154ea90692eca85fe2703a5b0
#
_cell.length_a   1.000
_cell.length_b   1.000
_cell.length_c   1.000
_cell.angle_alpha   90.00
_cell.angle_beta   90.00
_cell.angle_gamma   90.00
#
_symmetry.space_group_name_H-M   'P 1'
#
loop_
_entity.id
_entity.type
_entity.pdbx_description
1 polymer ?
#
loop_
_entity_poly.entity_id
_entity_poly.type
_entity_poly.pdbx_seq_one_letter_code
_entity_poly.pdbx_strand_id
1 'polypeptide(L)'
;MVLGMHDSYPHKVVGTDFADKNLGNLVDEIYERLQIRVATHELFEGPLRVVVVEVPARPIGKMLKFEGTPLMRTGESLREMSDQEIFKILSEQEPDFSAKVCEGLSVEDLDIEAIAAMKTQYAEKQKNPSFKALPTLQVLSDLGLMSEGKLNYATLILLGKEDVIRKYLPQYMITVEYRLNHSMIPYTARKSFQQPLFIAIDQVWDYINQPASNPLLPYSDGANIFYINAFNKEAVREAILNACCHRSMKITSDVVIKQYPDSLTIINAGGFPLGVSLDNILTVSSTPRSKLMSEVLEKTGLVERSGQGVDKMFSLCIKEGKELPSFAGTDDYQVCLTFKTEIKDPDLVRFIKKKAAKPDGEVMLNVFELLTLRQIHKNQYQNLDKEIVDKLIADRLVVAINGLYRLNFDYTNVGFETLRKFDLKHLQIVSNCFKNNTAITKSILKEAFVGILTDRQIKSFIDKMEAENLITKEGKTRSARYLKTDYFASLL
;
A
#
# COMPACT_ATOMS: atom_id res chain seq x y z
N MET A 1 12.78 27.45 -14.46
CA MET A 1 13.61 27.82 -15.64
C MET A 1 12.67 28.36 -16.69
N VAL A 2 13.05 29.47 -17.35
CA VAL A 2 12.23 30.10 -18.42
C VAL A 2 13.06 30.14 -19.68
N LEU A 3 12.51 29.64 -20.79
CA LEU A 3 13.14 29.62 -22.12
C LEU A 3 12.30 30.47 -23.07
N GLY A 4 12.96 31.21 -23.97
CA GLY A 4 12.29 32.12 -24.89
C GLY A 4 12.21 33.55 -24.41
N MET A 5 12.99 33.92 -23.36
CA MET A 5 13.16 35.28 -22.90
C MET A 5 14.61 35.69 -23.00
N HIS A 6 14.86 36.97 -23.27
CA HIS A 6 16.21 37.55 -23.28
C HIS A 6 16.76 37.61 -21.88
N ASP A 7 18.01 37.19 -21.68
CA ASP A 7 18.65 37.05 -20.37
C ASP A 7 18.91 38.41 -19.68
N SER A 8 19.18 39.44 -20.44
CA SER A 8 19.44 40.80 -19.91
C SER A 8 18.17 41.66 -19.83
N TYR A 9 18.12 42.53 -18.81
CA TYR A 9 17.06 43.52 -18.65
C TYR A 9 16.90 44.38 -19.93
N PRO A 10 15.66 44.59 -20.45
CA PRO A 10 14.37 44.38 -19.83
C PRO A 10 13.70 42.97 -20.06
N HIS A 11 14.43 41.88 -20.23
CA HIS A 11 13.91 40.52 -20.36
C HIS A 11 12.78 40.35 -21.39
N LYS A 12 13.02 40.82 -22.61
CA LYS A 12 12.01 40.74 -23.69
C LYS A 12 11.76 39.31 -24.12
N VAL A 13 10.52 39.00 -24.48
CA VAL A 13 10.17 37.75 -25.12
C VAL A 13 10.78 37.67 -26.51
N VAL A 14 11.54 36.61 -26.77
CA VAL A 14 12.21 36.35 -28.07
C VAL A 14 11.74 35.08 -28.73
N GLY A 15 10.98 34.25 -27.97
CA GLY A 15 10.50 32.97 -28.42
C GLY A 15 11.56 31.85 -28.35
N THR A 16 11.09 30.58 -28.36
CA THR A 16 11.95 29.39 -28.39
C THR A 16 11.28 28.23 -29.11
N ASP A 17 12.08 27.51 -29.89
CA ASP A 17 11.68 26.22 -30.51
C ASP A 17 12.13 25.01 -29.68
N PHE A 18 12.68 25.25 -28.49
CA PHE A 18 13.17 24.19 -27.60
C PHE A 18 12.04 23.21 -27.25
N ALA A 19 12.29 21.94 -27.48
CA ALA A 19 11.33 20.83 -27.24
C ALA A 19 9.96 21.07 -27.90
N ASP A 20 9.90 21.71 -29.07
CA ASP A 20 8.65 21.90 -29.82
C ASP A 20 8.00 20.54 -30.10
N LYS A 21 6.72 20.40 -29.71
CA LYS A 21 5.92 19.16 -29.77
C LYS A 21 6.44 17.97 -28.97
N ASN A 22 7.49 18.16 -28.13
CA ASN A 22 8.16 17.08 -27.38
C ASN A 22 8.30 17.37 -25.87
N LEU A 23 7.49 18.26 -25.29
CA LEU A 23 7.60 18.58 -23.86
C LEU A 23 7.33 17.38 -22.95
N GLY A 24 6.45 16.47 -23.34
CA GLY A 24 6.21 15.23 -22.59
C GLY A 24 7.47 14.35 -22.51
N ASN A 25 8.13 14.15 -23.64
CA ASN A 25 9.39 13.36 -23.68
C ASN A 25 10.50 14.05 -22.87
N LEU A 26 10.54 15.39 -22.84
CA LEU A 26 11.52 16.14 -22.03
C LEU A 26 11.28 15.88 -20.52
N VAL A 27 10.03 15.88 -20.08
CA VAL A 27 9.67 15.56 -18.67
C VAL A 27 10.11 14.17 -18.31
N ASP A 28 9.85 13.18 -19.17
CA ASP A 28 10.23 11.79 -18.98
C ASP A 28 11.76 11.62 -18.94
N GLU A 29 12.49 12.26 -19.86
CA GLU A 29 13.95 12.22 -19.89
C GLU A 29 14.58 12.84 -18.63
N ILE A 30 14.06 13.97 -18.16
CA ILE A 30 14.51 14.61 -16.91
C ILE A 30 14.25 13.65 -15.72
N TYR A 31 13.09 13.00 -15.70
CA TYR A 31 12.78 12.05 -14.64
C TYR A 31 13.71 10.83 -14.68
N GLU A 32 13.94 10.25 -15.84
CA GLU A 32 14.86 9.10 -15.99
C GLU A 32 16.28 9.40 -15.54
N ARG A 33 16.81 10.59 -15.90
CA ARG A 33 18.21 10.96 -15.59
C ARG A 33 18.42 11.51 -14.19
N LEU A 34 17.50 12.29 -13.69
CA LEU A 34 17.66 13.06 -12.43
C LEU A 34 16.72 12.60 -11.31
N GLN A 35 15.72 11.76 -11.61
CA GLN A 35 14.65 11.38 -10.69
C GLN A 35 13.90 12.60 -10.11
N ILE A 36 13.77 13.68 -10.92
CA ILE A 36 13.09 14.93 -10.56
C ILE A 36 11.81 15.04 -11.37
N ARG A 37 10.67 15.20 -10.70
CA ARG A 37 9.39 15.49 -11.34
C ARG A 37 9.27 16.97 -11.65
N VAL A 38 9.42 17.36 -12.90
CA VAL A 38 9.22 18.75 -13.35
C VAL A 38 7.85 18.92 -13.96
N ALA A 39 7.29 20.14 -13.88
CA ALA A 39 6.12 20.53 -14.64
C ALA A 39 6.54 21.51 -15.75
N THR A 40 5.91 21.42 -16.91
CA THR A 40 6.19 22.30 -18.06
C THR A 40 4.94 23.04 -18.45
N HIS A 41 5.09 24.35 -18.74
CA HIS A 41 4.03 25.22 -19.19
C HIS A 41 4.45 25.94 -20.46
N GLU A 42 3.56 26.03 -21.43
CA GLU A 42 3.74 26.83 -22.64
C GLU A 42 2.92 28.11 -22.54
N LEU A 43 3.58 29.23 -22.74
CA LEU A 43 2.99 30.55 -22.79
C LEU A 43 3.27 31.16 -24.16
N PHE A 44 2.37 32.01 -24.65
CA PHE A 44 2.54 32.65 -25.95
C PHE A 44 2.33 34.17 -25.84
N GLU A 45 3.25 34.93 -26.40
CA GLU A 45 3.10 36.34 -26.61
C GLU A 45 3.05 36.59 -28.15
N GLY A 46 1.83 36.72 -28.71
CA GLY A 46 1.63 36.68 -30.15
C GLY A 46 2.13 35.34 -30.73
N PRO A 47 3.05 35.35 -31.73
CA PRO A 47 3.61 34.12 -32.30
C PRO A 47 4.80 33.56 -31.48
N LEU A 48 5.28 34.28 -30.46
CA LEU A 48 6.47 33.92 -29.71
C LEU A 48 6.11 32.98 -28.58
N ARG A 49 6.71 31.79 -28.60
CA ARG A 49 6.50 30.74 -27.61
C ARG A 49 7.53 30.88 -26.47
N VAL A 50 7.07 30.78 -25.23
CA VAL A 50 7.88 30.75 -24.02
C VAL A 50 7.60 29.42 -23.30
N VAL A 51 8.64 28.72 -22.92
CA VAL A 51 8.52 27.48 -22.14
C VAL A 51 9.00 27.74 -20.71
N VAL A 52 8.14 27.45 -19.75
CA VAL A 52 8.46 27.48 -18.33
C VAL A 52 8.60 26.06 -17.83
N VAL A 53 9.75 25.74 -17.29
CA VAL A 53 10.00 24.47 -16.58
C VAL A 53 10.04 24.76 -15.09
N GLU A 54 9.02 24.25 -14.39
CA GLU A 54 8.93 24.33 -12.94
C GLU A 54 9.67 23.16 -12.33
N VAL A 55 10.72 23.45 -11.59
CA VAL A 55 11.56 22.45 -10.92
C VAL A 55 11.25 22.47 -9.43
N PRO A 56 10.81 21.37 -8.82
CA PRO A 56 10.51 21.33 -7.41
C PRO A 56 11.77 21.50 -6.56
N ALA A 57 11.58 21.87 -5.31
CA ALA A 57 12.68 21.88 -4.33
C ALA A 57 13.20 20.45 -4.09
N ARG A 58 14.49 20.33 -3.84
CA ARG A 58 15.12 19.06 -3.45
C ARG A 58 14.45 18.51 -2.17
N PRO A 59 14.12 17.22 -2.12
CA PRO A 59 13.63 16.59 -0.89
C PRO A 59 14.65 16.69 0.24
N ILE A 60 14.18 16.93 1.47
CA ILE A 60 15.02 17.06 2.65
C ILE A 60 15.73 15.73 2.94
N GLY A 61 17.03 15.81 3.27
CA GLY A 61 17.84 14.62 3.54
C GLY A 61 18.18 13.79 2.31
N LYS A 62 17.70 14.16 1.12
CA LYS A 62 17.97 13.45 -0.14
C LYS A 62 18.98 14.24 -0.98
N MET A 63 19.89 13.53 -1.58
CA MET A 63 20.92 14.11 -2.44
C MET A 63 20.60 13.78 -3.90
N LEU A 64 20.50 14.81 -4.73
CA LEU A 64 20.34 14.63 -6.17
C LEU A 64 21.71 14.34 -6.81
N LYS A 65 21.75 13.39 -7.73
CA LYS A 65 22.96 13.00 -8.46
C LYS A 65 22.70 13.06 -9.96
N PHE A 66 23.66 13.53 -10.68
CA PHE A 66 23.69 13.43 -12.13
C PHE A 66 24.77 12.42 -12.52
N GLU A 67 24.40 11.36 -13.23
CA GLU A 67 25.28 10.25 -13.60
C GLU A 67 26.08 9.68 -12.40
N GLY A 68 25.43 9.57 -11.25
CA GLY A 68 26.03 9.05 -10.02
C GLY A 68 26.79 10.08 -9.17
N THR A 69 27.08 11.27 -9.72
CA THR A 69 27.88 12.31 -9.06
C THR A 69 26.99 13.40 -8.44
N PRO A 70 27.12 13.69 -7.13
CA PRO A 70 26.43 14.80 -6.50
C PRO A 70 27.04 16.14 -6.91
N LEU A 71 26.27 16.97 -7.60
CA LEU A 71 26.74 18.25 -8.13
C LEU A 71 26.10 19.43 -7.39
N MET A 72 26.87 20.50 -7.22
CA MET A 72 26.42 21.79 -6.70
C MET A 72 26.73 22.91 -7.67
N ARG A 73 25.80 23.83 -7.83
CA ARG A 73 26.01 25.03 -8.64
C ARG A 73 26.78 26.07 -7.83
N THR A 74 27.85 26.59 -8.40
CA THR A 74 28.66 27.70 -7.85
C THR A 74 28.78 28.75 -8.92
N GLY A 75 27.98 29.84 -8.79
CA GLY A 75 27.84 30.83 -9.85
C GLY A 75 27.26 30.22 -11.13
N GLU A 76 27.98 30.29 -12.24
CA GLU A 76 27.57 29.78 -13.54
C GLU A 76 28.04 28.33 -13.79
N SER A 77 28.92 27.78 -12.93
CA SER A 77 29.49 26.45 -13.10
C SER A 77 28.89 25.38 -12.15
N LEU A 78 28.96 24.12 -12.56
CA LEU A 78 28.68 22.97 -11.70
C LEU A 78 30.01 22.41 -11.19
N ARG A 79 30.04 22.05 -9.90
CA ARG A 79 31.14 21.31 -9.29
C ARG A 79 30.64 20.14 -8.47
N GLU A 80 31.52 19.21 -8.19
CA GLU A 80 31.25 18.13 -7.26
C GLU A 80 31.07 18.67 -5.82
N MET A 81 30.13 18.08 -5.08
CA MET A 81 29.93 18.43 -3.67
C MET A 81 31.07 17.88 -2.81
N SER A 82 31.49 18.64 -1.82
CA SER A 82 32.37 18.16 -0.79
C SER A 82 31.64 17.23 0.20
N ASP A 83 32.41 16.39 0.91
CA ASP A 83 31.86 15.49 1.94
C ASP A 83 31.08 16.25 3.03
N GLN A 84 31.50 17.45 3.38
CA GLN A 84 30.80 18.30 4.34
C GLN A 84 29.43 18.77 3.83
N GLU A 85 29.34 19.13 2.56
CA GLU A 85 28.07 19.53 1.93
C GLU A 85 27.14 18.32 1.80
N ILE A 86 27.67 17.17 1.43
CA ILE A 86 26.95 15.90 1.41
C ILE A 86 26.42 15.57 2.79
N PHE A 87 27.29 15.61 3.82
CA PHE A 87 26.88 15.33 5.20
C PHE A 87 25.79 16.31 5.69
N LYS A 88 25.93 17.61 5.38
CA LYS A 88 24.93 18.62 5.72
C LYS A 88 23.57 18.30 5.12
N ILE A 89 23.53 17.90 3.86
CA ILE A 89 22.28 17.52 3.17
C ILE A 89 21.68 16.25 3.80
N LEU A 90 22.49 15.21 4.01
CA LEU A 90 22.03 13.94 4.57
C LEU A 90 21.57 14.06 6.03
N SER A 91 22.11 15.03 6.78
CA SER A 91 21.71 15.30 8.16
C SER A 91 20.51 16.25 8.31
N GLU A 92 19.98 16.78 7.22
CA GLU A 92 18.80 17.64 7.26
C GLU A 92 17.59 16.86 7.80
N GLN A 93 16.91 17.46 8.77
CA GLN A 93 15.63 16.96 9.28
C GLN A 93 14.52 17.94 8.93
N GLU A 94 13.36 17.41 8.55
CA GLU A 94 12.17 18.24 8.35
C GLU A 94 11.58 18.57 9.72
N PRO A 95 11.53 19.86 10.12
CA PRO A 95 10.86 20.23 11.37
C PRO A 95 9.39 19.87 11.31
N ASP A 96 8.82 19.46 12.45
CA ASP A 96 7.39 19.21 12.54
C ASP A 96 6.59 20.47 12.24
N PHE A 97 6.01 20.52 11.04
CA PHE A 97 5.18 21.66 10.63
C PHE A 97 3.93 21.77 11.49
N SER A 98 3.36 20.64 11.90
CA SER A 98 2.10 20.62 12.67
C SER A 98 2.23 21.26 14.06
N ALA A 99 3.43 21.22 14.63
CA ALA A 99 3.73 21.85 15.93
C ALA A 99 3.97 23.36 15.87
N LYS A 100 4.14 23.94 14.68
CA LYS A 100 4.35 25.39 14.53
C LYS A 100 3.10 26.16 14.92
N VAL A 101 3.29 27.30 15.59
CA VAL A 101 2.19 28.22 15.91
C VAL A 101 1.54 28.71 14.60
N CYS A 102 0.21 28.66 14.56
CA CYS A 102 -0.59 29.28 13.50
C CYS A 102 -1.01 30.68 13.96
N GLU A 103 -0.22 31.68 13.59
CA GLU A 103 -0.46 33.04 14.04
C GLU A 103 -1.84 33.56 13.61
N GLY A 104 -2.59 34.11 14.55
CA GLY A 104 -3.92 34.66 14.34
C GLY A 104 -5.05 33.62 14.40
N LEU A 105 -4.74 32.34 14.64
CA LEU A 105 -5.75 31.31 14.89
C LEU A 105 -6.27 31.43 16.32
N SER A 106 -7.58 31.41 16.49
CA SER A 106 -8.26 31.52 17.78
C SER A 106 -9.18 30.31 18.05
N VAL A 107 -9.67 30.18 19.27
CA VAL A 107 -10.58 29.06 19.63
C VAL A 107 -11.94 29.19 18.92
N GLU A 108 -12.37 30.41 18.61
CA GLU A 108 -13.60 30.69 17.86
C GLU A 108 -13.53 30.22 16.41
N ASP A 109 -12.32 30.02 15.88
CA ASP A 109 -12.04 29.48 14.53
C ASP A 109 -12.16 27.96 14.47
N LEU A 110 -12.36 27.29 15.63
CA LEU A 110 -12.44 25.85 15.69
C LEU A 110 -13.88 25.37 15.48
N ASP A 111 -13.99 24.17 14.88
CA ASP A 111 -15.24 23.47 14.64
C ASP A 111 -15.70 22.71 15.88
N ILE A 112 -16.93 22.99 16.32
CA ILE A 112 -17.49 22.41 17.55
C ILE A 112 -17.72 20.90 17.42
N GLU A 113 -18.13 20.42 16.24
CA GLU A 113 -18.39 19.00 16.00
C GLU A 113 -17.07 18.23 15.97
N ALA A 114 -16.01 18.79 15.37
CA ALA A 114 -14.68 18.20 15.37
C ALA A 114 -14.09 18.10 16.79
N ILE A 115 -14.26 19.14 17.62
CA ILE A 115 -13.85 19.11 19.03
C ILE A 115 -14.63 18.02 19.80
N ALA A 116 -15.94 17.91 19.59
CA ALA A 116 -16.77 16.90 20.24
C ALA A 116 -16.39 15.48 19.80
N ALA A 117 -16.12 15.28 18.49
CA ALA A 117 -15.64 14.01 17.95
C ALA A 117 -14.29 13.61 18.57
N MET A 118 -13.33 14.53 18.61
CA MET A 118 -12.01 14.30 19.22
C MET A 118 -12.13 13.91 20.70
N LYS A 119 -12.89 14.65 21.48
CA LYS A 119 -13.12 14.35 22.92
C LYS A 119 -13.75 12.98 23.11
N THR A 120 -14.73 12.63 22.26
CA THR A 120 -15.43 11.34 22.34
C THR A 120 -14.49 10.19 22.04
N GLN A 121 -13.74 10.26 20.95
CA GLN A 121 -12.79 9.22 20.54
C GLN A 121 -11.65 9.06 21.55
N TYR A 122 -11.12 10.18 22.09
CA TYR A 122 -10.12 10.13 23.16
C TYR A 122 -10.66 9.42 24.40
N ALA A 123 -11.85 9.81 24.87
CA ALA A 123 -12.47 9.21 26.06
C ALA A 123 -12.70 7.71 25.91
N GLU A 124 -13.09 7.25 24.74
CA GLU A 124 -13.28 5.82 24.42
C GLU A 124 -11.94 5.07 24.36
N LYS A 125 -10.96 5.59 23.63
CA LYS A 125 -9.65 4.96 23.48
C LYS A 125 -8.89 4.86 24.80
N GLN A 126 -8.92 5.94 25.59
CA GLN A 126 -8.19 6.01 26.87
C GLN A 126 -9.02 5.47 28.06
N LYS A 127 -10.26 5.01 27.82
CA LYS A 127 -11.19 4.57 28.88
C LYS A 127 -11.40 5.63 29.96
N ASN A 128 -11.47 6.90 29.57
CA ASN A 128 -11.63 8.08 30.44
C ASN A 128 -12.87 8.90 30.07
N PRO A 129 -14.08 8.52 30.52
CA PRO A 129 -15.31 9.21 30.16
C PRO A 129 -15.35 10.67 30.60
N SER A 130 -14.66 11.03 31.70
CA SER A 130 -14.63 12.40 32.23
C SER A 130 -13.97 13.39 31.29
N PHE A 131 -13.13 12.93 30.37
CA PHE A 131 -12.46 13.78 29.36
C PHE A 131 -13.46 14.54 28.48
N LYS A 132 -14.64 13.96 28.21
CA LYS A 132 -15.69 14.60 27.40
C LYS A 132 -16.19 15.93 28.03
N ALA A 133 -16.20 16.02 29.36
CA ALA A 133 -16.69 17.19 30.09
C ALA A 133 -15.62 18.28 30.32
N LEU A 134 -14.35 18.03 30.00
CA LEU A 134 -13.29 19.00 30.21
C LEU A 134 -13.49 20.26 29.34
N PRO A 135 -13.12 21.48 29.87
CA PRO A 135 -13.08 22.69 29.06
C PRO A 135 -12.21 22.52 27.82
N THR A 136 -12.62 23.12 26.70
CA THR A 136 -11.88 22.98 25.42
C THR A 136 -10.44 23.46 25.52
N LEU A 137 -10.20 24.60 26.19
CA LEU A 137 -8.83 25.12 26.38
C LEU A 137 -7.93 24.15 27.13
N GLN A 138 -8.46 23.48 28.15
CA GLN A 138 -7.69 22.46 28.88
C GLN A 138 -7.36 21.28 27.98
N VAL A 139 -8.32 20.76 27.23
CA VAL A 139 -8.11 19.66 26.28
C VAL A 139 -7.06 20.01 25.23
N LEU A 140 -7.12 21.20 24.67
CA LEU A 140 -6.12 21.66 23.69
C LEU A 140 -4.71 21.73 24.30
N SER A 141 -4.61 22.22 25.55
CA SER A 141 -3.33 22.26 26.27
C SER A 141 -2.80 20.86 26.59
N ASP A 142 -3.65 19.96 27.11
CA ASP A 142 -3.29 18.58 27.50
C ASP A 142 -2.83 17.74 26.30
N LEU A 143 -3.34 18.03 25.12
CA LEU A 143 -2.97 17.36 23.87
C LEU A 143 -1.80 18.06 23.12
N GLY A 144 -1.26 19.16 23.65
CA GLY A 144 -0.20 19.94 22.99
C GLY A 144 -0.69 20.71 21.76
N LEU A 145 -1.99 20.85 21.57
CA LEU A 145 -2.62 21.61 20.48
C LEU A 145 -2.59 23.14 20.72
N MET A 146 -2.25 23.53 21.95
CA MET A 146 -2.04 24.91 22.37
C MET A 146 -0.79 24.99 23.22
N SER A 147 0.06 26.01 22.97
CA SER A 147 1.23 26.33 23.76
C SER A 147 1.29 27.84 24.01
N GLU A 148 1.48 28.26 25.26
CA GLU A 148 1.53 29.68 25.67
C GLU A 148 0.32 30.49 25.18
N GLY A 149 -0.87 29.88 25.18
CA GLY A 149 -2.09 30.51 24.71
C GLY A 149 -2.26 30.62 23.19
N LYS A 150 -1.30 30.11 22.41
CA LYS A 150 -1.33 30.11 20.94
C LYS A 150 -1.62 28.73 20.39
N LEU A 151 -2.48 28.66 19.38
CA LEU A 151 -2.82 27.43 18.67
C LEU A 151 -1.81 27.14 17.55
N ASN A 152 -1.61 25.86 17.25
CA ASN A 152 -0.68 25.42 16.22
C ASN A 152 -1.38 24.88 14.96
N TYR A 153 -0.61 24.53 13.93
CA TYR A 153 -1.16 23.99 12.69
C TYR A 153 -1.82 22.61 12.87
N ALA A 154 -1.40 21.81 13.87
CA ALA A 154 -2.11 20.57 14.18
C ALA A 154 -3.56 20.86 14.62
N THR A 155 -3.75 21.89 15.46
CA THR A 155 -5.10 22.33 15.88
C THR A 155 -5.93 22.77 14.69
N LEU A 156 -5.36 23.58 13.80
CA LEU A 156 -6.03 24.02 12.57
C LEU A 156 -6.48 22.81 11.71
N ILE A 157 -5.56 21.89 11.44
CA ILE A 157 -5.83 20.73 10.57
C ILE A 157 -6.86 19.79 11.20
N LEU A 158 -6.75 19.54 12.50
CA LEU A 158 -7.60 18.58 13.19
C LEU A 158 -8.98 19.14 13.52
N LEU A 159 -9.08 20.43 13.85
CA LEU A 159 -10.26 21.04 14.49
C LEU A 159 -10.71 22.36 13.86
N GLY A 160 -9.96 22.97 12.93
CA GLY A 160 -10.31 24.27 12.34
C GLY A 160 -11.54 24.19 11.42
N LYS A 161 -12.35 25.24 11.38
CA LYS A 161 -13.45 25.38 10.41
C LYS A 161 -12.92 25.37 8.98
N GLU A 162 -13.72 24.90 8.01
CA GLU A 162 -13.32 24.77 6.61
C GLU A 162 -12.80 26.08 6.00
N ASP A 163 -13.48 27.18 6.22
CA ASP A 163 -13.09 28.51 5.72
C ASP A 163 -11.78 29.00 6.34
N VAL A 164 -11.54 28.66 7.60
CA VAL A 164 -10.29 28.98 8.32
C VAL A 164 -9.14 28.10 7.80
N ILE A 165 -9.34 26.81 7.62
CA ILE A 165 -8.35 25.94 7.00
C ILE A 165 -8.00 26.47 5.60
N ARG A 166 -8.99 26.82 4.79
CA ARG A 166 -8.78 27.40 3.45
C ARG A 166 -7.97 28.69 3.48
N LYS A 167 -8.16 29.52 4.49
CA LYS A 167 -7.46 30.80 4.66
C LYS A 167 -5.98 30.60 5.04
N TYR A 168 -5.68 29.74 6.02
CA TYR A 168 -4.33 29.60 6.57
C TYR A 168 -3.51 28.49 5.92
N LEU A 169 -4.17 27.46 5.36
CA LEU A 169 -3.53 26.28 4.79
C LEU A 169 -4.28 25.77 3.53
N PRO A 170 -4.37 26.60 2.46
CA PRO A 170 -5.17 26.28 1.29
C PRO A 170 -4.78 24.96 0.60
N GLN A 171 -3.51 24.54 0.71
CA GLN A 171 -2.99 23.29 0.17
C GLN A 171 -3.38 22.05 0.99
N TYR A 172 -3.95 22.20 2.19
CA TYR A 172 -4.41 21.07 2.97
C TYR A 172 -5.80 20.66 2.51
N MET A 173 -5.83 19.65 1.66
CA MET A 173 -7.05 19.12 1.06
C MET A 173 -6.90 17.62 0.79
N ILE A 174 -8.01 16.88 0.89
CA ILE A 174 -8.12 15.49 0.45
C ILE A 174 -9.05 15.49 -0.75
N THR A 175 -8.57 15.03 -1.90
CA THR A 175 -9.34 14.97 -3.14
C THR A 175 -9.57 13.52 -3.54
N VAL A 176 -10.83 13.14 -3.74
CA VAL A 176 -11.22 11.81 -4.24
C VAL A 176 -11.69 11.94 -5.67
N GLU A 177 -11.08 11.16 -6.55
CA GLU A 177 -11.43 11.04 -7.97
C GLU A 177 -11.91 9.62 -8.26
N TYR A 178 -13.11 9.46 -8.77
CA TYR A 178 -13.61 8.18 -9.28
C TYR A 178 -13.48 8.12 -10.79
N ARG A 179 -12.93 7.03 -11.33
CA ARG A 179 -12.71 6.79 -12.75
C ARG A 179 -13.16 5.38 -13.11
N LEU A 180 -13.84 5.20 -14.23
CA LEU A 180 -14.36 3.90 -14.67
C LEU A 180 -13.26 2.95 -15.17
N ASN A 181 -12.16 3.48 -15.69
CA ASN A 181 -11.00 2.69 -16.12
C ASN A 181 -9.70 3.51 -16.08
N HIS A 182 -8.57 2.81 -16.12
CA HIS A 182 -7.24 3.42 -16.03
C HIS A 182 -6.81 4.25 -17.23
N SER A 183 -7.40 4.00 -18.42
CA SER A 183 -7.06 4.72 -19.66
C SER A 183 -7.81 6.05 -19.79
N MET A 184 -8.83 6.30 -18.98
CA MET A 184 -9.56 7.57 -19.00
C MET A 184 -8.78 8.65 -18.26
N ILE A 185 -8.39 9.70 -18.99
CA ILE A 185 -7.81 10.90 -18.39
C ILE A 185 -8.84 11.67 -17.55
N PRO A 186 -10.06 11.96 -18.04
CA PRO A 186 -11.07 12.65 -17.24
C PRO A 186 -11.63 11.73 -16.13
N TYR A 187 -11.85 12.31 -14.96
CA TYR A 187 -12.57 11.63 -13.88
C TYR A 187 -14.08 11.61 -14.16
N THR A 188 -14.75 10.55 -13.67
CA THR A 188 -16.23 10.44 -13.74
C THR A 188 -16.87 11.28 -12.64
N ALA A 189 -16.27 11.30 -11.45
CA ALA A 189 -16.67 12.12 -10.33
C ALA A 189 -15.44 12.57 -9.53
N ARG A 190 -15.50 13.79 -8.97
CA ARG A 190 -14.45 14.34 -8.12
C ARG A 190 -15.08 15.12 -6.98
N LYS A 191 -14.55 14.92 -5.78
CA LYS A 191 -14.93 15.70 -4.61
C LYS A 191 -13.68 16.00 -3.78
N SER A 192 -13.56 17.24 -3.32
CA SER A 192 -12.49 17.69 -2.44
C SER A 192 -13.08 17.97 -1.05
N PHE A 193 -12.30 17.64 -0.03
CA PHE A 193 -12.64 17.76 1.39
C PHE A 193 -11.59 18.62 2.07
N GLN A 194 -12.01 19.68 2.69
CA GLN A 194 -11.18 20.65 3.41
C GLN A 194 -11.68 20.92 4.84
N GLN A 195 -12.61 20.09 5.30
CA GLN A 195 -13.08 20.09 6.68
C GLN A 195 -11.98 19.63 7.64
N PRO A 196 -12.11 19.91 8.95
CA PRO A 196 -11.20 19.39 9.96
C PRO A 196 -11.11 17.85 9.89
N LEU A 197 -9.91 17.31 10.10
CA LEU A 197 -9.62 15.90 9.83
C LEU A 197 -10.51 14.93 10.63
N PHE A 198 -10.91 15.30 11.86
CA PHE A 198 -11.85 14.50 12.67
C PHE A 198 -13.25 14.35 12.05
N ILE A 199 -13.61 15.23 11.11
CA ILE A 199 -14.85 15.15 10.33
C ILE A 199 -14.57 14.61 8.93
N ALA A 200 -13.51 15.12 8.27
CA ALA A 200 -13.19 14.79 6.89
C ALA A 200 -12.96 13.30 6.67
N ILE A 201 -12.33 12.58 7.61
CA ILE A 201 -11.99 11.17 7.44
C ILE A 201 -13.23 10.28 7.25
N ASP A 202 -14.32 10.54 7.96
CA ASP A 202 -15.56 9.80 7.81
C ASP A 202 -16.29 10.22 6.53
N GLN A 203 -16.31 11.51 6.18
CA GLN A 203 -16.92 12.00 4.94
C GLN A 203 -16.19 11.45 3.69
N VAL A 204 -14.85 11.38 3.72
CA VAL A 204 -14.05 10.78 2.64
C VAL A 204 -14.38 9.30 2.50
N TRP A 205 -14.45 8.57 3.63
CA TRP A 205 -14.83 7.16 3.61
C TRP A 205 -16.24 6.96 3.05
N ASP A 206 -17.22 7.74 3.49
CA ASP A 206 -18.60 7.65 3.02
C ASP A 206 -18.72 7.93 1.51
N TYR A 207 -17.89 8.81 0.98
CA TYR A 207 -17.81 9.07 -0.46
C TYR A 207 -17.19 7.90 -1.23
N ILE A 208 -16.14 7.26 -0.69
CA ILE A 208 -15.51 6.06 -1.27
C ILE A 208 -16.46 4.87 -1.20
N ASN A 209 -17.18 4.71 -0.08
CA ASN A 209 -17.99 3.54 0.26
C ASN A 209 -19.40 3.59 -0.33
N GLN A 210 -19.56 4.08 -1.54
CA GLN A 210 -20.85 3.99 -2.22
C GLN A 210 -21.05 2.60 -2.85
N PRO A 211 -22.27 2.05 -2.89
CA PRO A 211 -22.51 0.71 -3.43
C PRO A 211 -21.99 0.47 -4.85
N ALA A 212 -21.95 1.51 -5.68
CA ALA A 212 -21.43 1.44 -7.04
C ALA A 212 -19.91 1.45 -7.12
N SER A 213 -19.22 2.08 -6.15
CA SER A 213 -17.77 2.26 -6.17
C SER A 213 -17.02 1.38 -5.14
N ASN A 214 -17.75 0.83 -4.14
CA ASN A 214 -17.23 -0.16 -3.18
C ASN A 214 -18.22 -1.33 -3.02
N PRO A 215 -18.44 -2.13 -4.09
CA PRO A 215 -19.39 -3.23 -4.06
C PRO A 215 -18.94 -4.36 -3.13
N LEU A 216 -19.90 -5.18 -2.72
CA LEU A 216 -19.65 -6.46 -2.07
C LEU A 216 -19.22 -7.50 -3.13
N LEU A 217 -18.04 -8.06 -2.94
CA LEU A 217 -17.48 -9.10 -3.79
C LEU A 217 -17.80 -10.48 -3.22
N PRO A 218 -18.45 -11.37 -4.00
CA PRO A 218 -18.74 -12.71 -3.55
C PRO A 218 -17.48 -13.60 -3.58
N TYR A 219 -17.34 -14.48 -2.58
CA TYR A 219 -16.47 -15.63 -2.66
C TYR A 219 -17.17 -16.86 -2.10
N SER A 220 -16.91 -18.04 -2.68
CA SER A 220 -17.57 -19.28 -2.28
C SER A 220 -16.73 -20.09 -1.29
N ASP A 221 -17.39 -20.66 -0.28
CA ASP A 221 -16.83 -21.66 0.63
C ASP A 221 -17.73 -22.91 0.59
N GLY A 222 -17.44 -23.80 -0.34
CA GLY A 222 -18.30 -24.93 -0.63
C GLY A 222 -19.69 -24.49 -1.12
N ALA A 223 -20.74 -24.85 -0.39
CA ALA A 223 -22.12 -24.44 -0.70
C ALA A 223 -22.49 -23.03 -0.21
N ASN A 224 -21.64 -22.37 0.57
CA ASN A 224 -21.92 -21.05 1.14
C ASN A 224 -21.26 -19.94 0.30
N ILE A 225 -21.97 -18.84 0.13
CA ILE A 225 -21.44 -17.63 -0.49
C ILE A 225 -21.26 -16.58 0.60
N PHE A 226 -20.06 -16.05 0.70
CA PHE A 226 -19.70 -14.95 1.59
C PHE A 226 -19.39 -13.70 0.78
N TYR A 227 -19.45 -12.55 1.44
CA TYR A 227 -19.22 -11.26 0.80
C TYR A 227 -18.13 -10.47 1.53
N ILE A 228 -17.26 -9.83 0.77
CA ILE A 228 -16.22 -8.94 1.28
C ILE A 228 -16.32 -7.62 0.50
N ASN A 229 -16.20 -6.47 1.16
CA ASN A 229 -16.15 -5.19 0.48
C ASN A 229 -14.96 -5.12 -0.48
N ALA A 230 -15.13 -4.50 -1.63
CA ALA A 230 -14.03 -4.27 -2.58
C ALA A 230 -12.87 -3.54 -1.90
N PHE A 231 -13.16 -2.53 -1.08
CA PHE A 231 -12.16 -1.85 -0.25
C PHE A 231 -12.51 -1.99 1.23
N ASN A 232 -11.52 -2.36 2.05
CA ASN A 232 -11.67 -2.50 3.49
C ASN A 232 -11.63 -1.14 4.17
N LYS A 233 -12.63 -0.83 5.02
CA LYS A 233 -12.74 0.45 5.73
C LYS A 233 -11.51 0.78 6.55
N GLU A 234 -11.04 -0.16 7.36
CA GLU A 234 -9.94 0.08 8.29
C GLU A 234 -8.62 0.29 7.54
N ALA A 235 -8.34 -0.53 6.50
CA ALA A 235 -7.14 -0.40 5.70
C ALA A 235 -7.09 0.94 4.94
N VAL A 236 -8.22 1.36 4.34
CA VAL A 236 -8.30 2.62 3.59
C VAL A 236 -8.20 3.83 4.52
N ARG A 237 -8.90 3.81 5.67
CA ARG A 237 -8.81 4.91 6.66
C ARG A 237 -7.38 5.07 7.20
N GLU A 238 -6.74 3.97 7.56
CA GLU A 238 -5.34 3.97 8.01
C GLU A 238 -4.42 4.58 6.94
N ALA A 239 -4.59 4.19 5.68
CA ALA A 239 -3.80 4.71 4.57
C ALA A 239 -4.01 6.22 4.34
N ILE A 240 -5.25 6.73 4.46
CA ILE A 240 -5.57 8.16 4.33
C ILE A 240 -4.94 8.96 5.48
N LEU A 241 -5.07 8.47 6.71
CA LEU A 241 -4.50 9.13 7.89
C LEU A 241 -2.97 9.15 7.82
N ASN A 242 -2.34 8.05 7.39
CA ASN A 242 -0.91 8.00 7.15
C ASN A 242 -0.50 8.99 6.05
N ALA A 243 -1.25 9.10 4.96
CA ALA A 243 -1.00 10.09 3.91
C ALA A 243 -1.07 11.53 4.46
N CYS A 244 -2.02 11.84 5.35
CA CYS A 244 -2.13 13.15 6.01
C CYS A 244 -0.97 13.44 6.97
N CYS A 245 -0.53 12.46 7.76
CA CYS A 245 0.55 12.61 8.74
C CYS A 245 1.94 12.67 8.10
N HIS A 246 2.12 11.96 6.99
CA HIS A 246 3.42 11.82 6.33
C HIS A 246 3.62 12.77 5.14
N ARG A 247 2.58 13.48 4.68
CA ARG A 247 2.74 14.44 3.58
C ARG A 247 3.72 15.55 3.95
N SER A 248 4.50 16.01 2.96
CA SER A 248 5.26 17.25 3.08
C SER A 248 4.33 18.45 2.93
N MET A 249 4.36 19.37 3.90
CA MET A 249 3.59 20.63 3.84
C MET A 249 4.28 21.71 3.00
N LYS A 250 5.49 21.45 2.52
CA LYS A 250 6.23 22.34 1.62
C LYS A 250 5.82 22.22 0.16
N ILE A 251 5.20 21.08 -0.19
CA ILE A 251 4.71 20.81 -1.54
C ILE A 251 3.22 21.11 -1.57
N THR A 252 2.80 21.93 -2.52
CA THR A 252 1.41 22.42 -2.65
C THR A 252 0.51 21.45 -3.40
N SER A 253 0.58 20.15 -3.11
CA SER A 253 -0.32 19.18 -3.71
C SER A 253 -1.21 18.51 -2.67
N ASP A 254 -2.45 18.19 -3.03
CA ASP A 254 -3.43 17.52 -2.19
C ASP A 254 -2.99 16.11 -1.79
N VAL A 255 -3.66 15.52 -0.79
CA VAL A 255 -3.77 14.08 -0.70
C VAL A 255 -4.78 13.64 -1.75
N VAL A 256 -4.34 12.95 -2.79
CA VAL A 256 -5.19 12.53 -3.91
C VAL A 256 -5.52 11.05 -3.80
N ILE A 257 -6.80 10.74 -3.84
CA ILE A 257 -7.31 9.36 -3.84
C ILE A 257 -7.93 9.10 -5.21
N LYS A 258 -7.33 8.18 -5.96
CA LYS A 258 -7.84 7.73 -7.26
C LYS A 258 -8.52 6.38 -7.07
N GLN A 259 -9.83 6.36 -7.20
CA GLN A 259 -10.64 5.14 -7.06
C GLN A 259 -11.07 4.65 -8.44
N TYR A 260 -10.84 3.36 -8.69
CA TYR A 260 -11.25 2.60 -9.85
C TYR A 260 -12.08 1.38 -9.40
N PRO A 261 -12.81 0.71 -10.31
CA PRO A 261 -13.53 -0.52 -9.97
C PRO A 261 -12.63 -1.64 -9.44
N ASP A 262 -11.37 -1.69 -9.87
CA ASP A 262 -10.39 -2.74 -9.55
C ASP A 262 -9.31 -2.31 -8.54
N SER A 263 -9.22 -1.02 -8.22
CA SER A 263 -8.14 -0.50 -7.38
C SER A 263 -8.45 0.86 -6.75
N LEU A 264 -7.76 1.16 -5.66
CA LEU A 264 -7.78 2.47 -5.01
C LEU A 264 -6.34 2.87 -4.72
N THR A 265 -5.91 4.02 -5.25
CA THR A 265 -4.56 4.56 -5.06
C THR A 265 -4.62 5.85 -4.25
N ILE A 266 -3.86 5.91 -3.16
CA ILE A 266 -3.71 7.10 -2.31
C ILE A 266 -2.33 7.67 -2.55
N ILE A 267 -2.27 8.97 -2.88
CA ILE A 267 -1.04 9.68 -3.23
C ILE A 267 -0.88 10.87 -2.28
N ASN A 268 0.27 11.00 -1.66
CA ASN A 268 0.63 12.19 -0.88
C ASN A 268 1.99 12.73 -1.28
N ALA A 269 2.16 14.03 -1.13
CA ALA A 269 3.41 14.75 -1.41
C ALA A 269 4.53 14.39 -0.42
N GLY A 270 5.76 14.32 -0.93
CA GLY A 270 6.97 13.92 -0.21
C GLY A 270 7.14 12.41 -0.18
N GLY A 271 8.32 11.92 -0.59
CA GLY A 271 8.67 10.49 -0.59
C GLY A 271 8.75 9.89 0.81
N PHE A 272 9.26 8.68 0.95
CA PHE A 272 9.48 8.09 2.27
C PHE A 272 10.46 8.94 3.12
N PRO A 273 10.27 8.99 4.45
CA PRO A 273 11.25 9.58 5.36
C PRO A 273 12.61 8.90 5.22
N LEU A 274 13.68 9.62 5.61
CA LEU A 274 15.03 9.06 5.59
C LEU A 274 15.09 7.77 6.44
N GLY A 275 15.68 6.72 5.88
CA GLY A 275 15.81 5.41 6.54
C GLY A 275 14.61 4.48 6.34
N VAL A 276 13.52 4.94 5.72
CA VAL A 276 12.35 4.12 5.35
C VAL A 276 12.45 3.70 3.89
N SER A 277 12.30 2.42 3.63
CA SER A 277 12.27 1.82 2.29
C SER A 277 11.21 0.73 2.21
N LEU A 278 10.93 0.22 1.02
CA LEU A 278 10.02 -0.91 0.85
C LEU A 278 10.49 -2.18 1.57
N ASP A 279 11.80 -2.36 1.70
CA ASP A 279 12.39 -3.55 2.32
C ASP A 279 12.23 -3.57 3.84
N ASN A 280 12.08 -2.38 4.46
CA ASN A 280 12.00 -2.26 5.91
C ASN A 280 10.69 -1.65 6.45
N ILE A 281 9.73 -1.34 5.57
CA ILE A 281 8.50 -0.62 5.93
C ILE A 281 7.65 -1.32 7.00
N LEU A 282 7.76 -2.64 7.12
CA LEU A 282 7.09 -3.46 8.16
C LEU A 282 7.89 -3.57 9.46
N THR A 283 9.16 -3.16 9.48
CA THR A 283 10.04 -3.34 10.65
C THR A 283 10.55 -2.02 11.23
N VAL A 284 10.51 -0.95 10.44
CA VAL A 284 10.99 0.36 10.86
C VAL A 284 9.93 1.09 11.69
N SER A 285 10.38 1.78 12.75
CA SER A 285 9.49 2.66 13.52
C SER A 285 8.99 3.81 12.65
N SER A 286 7.70 4.13 12.74
CA SER A 286 7.12 5.26 12.01
C SER A 286 7.73 6.58 12.47
N THR A 287 8.12 7.42 11.50
CA THR A 287 8.62 8.78 11.73
C THR A 287 7.75 9.77 10.93
N PRO A 288 6.56 10.13 11.44
CA PRO A 288 5.67 11.05 10.72
C PRO A 288 6.28 12.44 10.62
N ARG A 289 6.05 13.12 9.48
CA ARG A 289 6.45 14.54 9.30
C ARG A 289 5.65 15.49 10.18
N SER A 290 4.37 15.15 10.43
CA SER A 290 3.49 15.86 11.34
C SER A 290 3.36 15.08 12.65
N LYS A 291 4.42 15.11 13.47
CA LYS A 291 4.54 14.29 14.67
C LYS A 291 3.46 14.60 15.69
N LEU A 292 3.24 15.89 16.01
CA LEU A 292 2.21 16.30 16.97
C LEU A 292 0.81 15.85 16.52
N MET A 293 0.48 16.04 15.24
CA MET A 293 -0.80 15.59 14.69
C MET A 293 -0.94 14.08 14.82
N SER A 294 0.10 13.30 14.49
CA SER A 294 0.09 11.84 14.62
C SER A 294 -0.10 11.39 16.06
N GLU A 295 0.54 12.04 17.03
CA GLU A 295 0.37 11.73 18.46
C GLU A 295 -1.07 11.96 18.95
N VAL A 296 -1.73 13.01 18.48
CA VAL A 296 -3.14 13.27 18.81
C VAL A 296 -4.04 12.20 18.19
N LEU A 297 -3.82 11.82 16.95
CA LEU A 297 -4.58 10.78 16.26
C LEU A 297 -4.37 9.40 16.91
N GLU A 298 -3.17 9.10 17.41
CA GLU A 298 -2.89 7.89 18.19
C GLU A 298 -3.63 7.89 19.54
N LYS A 299 -3.58 9.01 20.28
CA LYS A 299 -4.26 9.16 21.56
C LYS A 299 -5.79 9.05 21.44
N THR A 300 -6.34 9.44 20.29
CA THR A 300 -7.77 9.32 19.98
C THR A 300 -8.14 7.98 19.34
N GLY A 301 -7.15 7.14 18.99
CA GLY A 301 -7.38 5.82 18.40
C GLY A 301 -7.76 5.83 16.93
N LEU A 302 -7.61 6.97 16.25
CA LEU A 302 -7.79 7.05 14.79
C LEU A 302 -6.64 6.40 14.03
N VAL A 303 -5.42 6.46 14.56
CA VAL A 303 -4.22 5.81 14.03
C VAL A 303 -3.70 4.82 15.08
N GLU A 304 -3.19 3.70 14.63
CA GLU A 304 -2.55 2.72 15.51
C GLU A 304 -1.20 3.26 16.03
N ARG A 305 -0.67 2.63 17.08
CA ARG A 305 0.65 2.98 17.61
C ARG A 305 1.71 2.95 16.53
N SER A 306 2.69 3.80 16.69
CA SER A 306 3.83 3.97 15.78
C SER A 306 4.35 2.63 15.24
N GLY A 307 4.27 2.43 13.92
CA GLY A 307 4.76 1.25 13.20
C GLY A 307 3.74 0.14 12.93
N GLN A 308 2.54 0.15 13.53
CA GLN A 308 1.54 -0.91 13.35
C GLN A 308 0.53 -0.65 12.22
N GLY A 309 0.46 0.58 11.71
CA GLY A 309 -0.52 0.94 10.69
C GLY A 309 -0.31 0.22 9.36
N VAL A 310 0.95 0.10 8.93
CA VAL A 310 1.31 -0.65 7.71
C VAL A 310 1.01 -2.14 7.88
N ASP A 311 1.41 -2.72 9.03
CA ASP A 311 1.14 -4.11 9.39
C ASP A 311 -0.36 -4.44 9.33
N LYS A 312 -1.19 -3.52 9.83
CA LYS A 312 -2.65 -3.63 9.79
C LYS A 312 -3.17 -3.68 8.35
N MET A 313 -2.70 -2.79 7.48
CA MET A 313 -3.11 -2.77 6.07
C MET A 313 -2.75 -4.09 5.37
N PHE A 314 -1.52 -4.58 5.54
CA PHE A 314 -1.08 -5.86 4.98
C PHE A 314 -1.88 -7.04 5.53
N SER A 315 -2.07 -7.09 6.86
CA SER A 315 -2.84 -8.15 7.51
C SER A 315 -4.27 -8.23 7.03
N LEU A 316 -4.95 -7.08 6.86
CA LEU A 316 -6.32 -7.02 6.36
C LEU A 316 -6.42 -7.52 4.91
N CYS A 317 -5.49 -7.13 4.04
CA CYS A 317 -5.45 -7.63 2.66
C CYS A 317 -5.26 -9.16 2.61
N ILE A 318 -4.38 -9.72 3.45
CA ILE A 318 -4.16 -11.17 3.50
C ILE A 318 -5.41 -11.89 4.04
N LYS A 319 -6.03 -11.39 5.10
CA LYS A 319 -7.26 -11.95 5.70
C LYS A 319 -8.44 -11.94 4.73
N GLU A 320 -8.45 -11.01 3.79
CA GLU A 320 -9.46 -10.90 2.71
C GLU A 320 -9.05 -11.60 1.41
N GLY A 321 -7.89 -12.25 1.37
CA GLY A 321 -7.38 -12.97 0.18
C GLY A 321 -7.01 -12.06 -0.99
N LYS A 322 -6.81 -10.78 -0.74
CA LYS A 322 -6.45 -9.77 -1.74
C LYS A 322 -4.93 -9.71 -1.96
N GLU A 323 -4.52 -9.00 -3.00
CA GLU A 323 -3.10 -8.64 -3.16
C GLU A 323 -2.62 -7.77 -2.01
N LEU A 324 -1.32 -7.86 -1.72
CA LEU A 324 -0.69 -6.97 -0.76
C LEU A 324 -0.74 -5.53 -1.26
N PRO A 325 -0.81 -4.54 -0.36
CA PRO A 325 -0.70 -3.13 -0.73
C PRO A 325 0.58 -2.89 -1.52
N SER A 326 0.46 -2.16 -2.64
CA SER A 326 1.59 -1.85 -3.53
C SER A 326 1.99 -0.40 -3.38
N PHE A 327 3.29 -0.16 -3.28
CA PHE A 327 3.88 1.18 -3.27
C PHE A 327 4.51 1.56 -4.62
N ALA A 328 4.14 0.88 -5.70
CA ALA A 328 4.61 1.21 -7.05
C ALA A 328 4.23 2.65 -7.44
N GLY A 329 5.17 3.38 -8.00
CA GLY A 329 5.02 4.81 -8.31
C GLY A 329 5.43 5.75 -7.18
N THR A 330 5.92 5.22 -6.05
CA THR A 330 6.56 6.01 -4.99
C THR A 330 7.96 6.43 -5.43
N ASP A 331 8.30 7.67 -5.16
CA ASP A 331 9.62 8.26 -5.37
C ASP A 331 9.96 9.29 -4.26
N ASP A 332 10.99 10.11 -4.47
CA ASP A 332 11.42 11.11 -3.49
C ASP A 332 10.42 12.28 -3.31
N TYR A 333 9.44 12.42 -4.20
CA TYR A 333 8.48 13.54 -4.20
C TYR A 333 7.06 13.13 -3.84
N GLN A 334 6.75 11.85 -3.87
CA GLN A 334 5.44 11.35 -3.51
C GLN A 334 5.49 9.91 -2.99
N VAL A 335 4.54 9.56 -2.15
CA VAL A 335 4.20 8.18 -1.82
C VAL A 335 2.92 7.81 -2.53
N CYS A 336 2.92 6.67 -3.25
CA CYS A 336 1.77 6.07 -3.89
C CYS A 336 1.44 4.75 -3.22
N LEU A 337 0.29 4.61 -2.60
CA LEU A 337 -0.18 3.36 -2.00
C LEU A 337 -1.43 2.87 -2.73
N THR A 338 -1.38 1.67 -3.29
CA THR A 338 -2.48 1.09 -4.07
C THR A 338 -3.01 -0.19 -3.44
N PHE A 339 -4.31 -0.26 -3.24
CA PHE A 339 -5.08 -1.45 -2.89
C PHE A 339 -5.76 -2.03 -4.14
N LYS A 340 -5.76 -3.36 -4.29
CA LYS A 340 -6.51 -4.08 -5.31
C LYS A 340 -7.77 -4.71 -4.71
N THR A 341 -8.83 -4.83 -5.53
CA THR A 341 -10.12 -5.36 -5.08
C THR A 341 -10.22 -6.88 -5.23
N GLU A 342 -9.52 -7.46 -6.21
CA GLU A 342 -9.64 -8.87 -6.57
C GLU A 342 -9.28 -9.81 -5.42
N ILE A 343 -10.16 -10.77 -5.13
CA ILE A 343 -9.91 -11.85 -4.17
C ILE A 343 -9.19 -12.97 -4.92
N LYS A 344 -7.86 -13.04 -4.77
CA LYS A 344 -7.01 -14.02 -5.46
C LYS A 344 -6.80 -15.31 -4.69
N ASP A 345 -6.89 -15.26 -3.36
CA ASP A 345 -6.53 -16.37 -2.48
C ASP A 345 -7.74 -16.79 -1.60
N PRO A 346 -8.91 -17.21 -2.17
CA PRO A 346 -10.11 -17.56 -1.39
C PRO A 346 -9.88 -18.74 -0.44
N ASP A 347 -9.02 -19.70 -0.82
CA ASP A 347 -8.67 -20.83 0.03
C ASP A 347 -7.88 -20.41 1.27
N LEU A 348 -6.99 -19.41 1.14
CA LEU A 348 -6.29 -18.84 2.27
C LEU A 348 -7.25 -18.12 3.23
N VAL A 349 -8.24 -17.39 2.69
CA VAL A 349 -9.30 -16.76 3.51
C VAL A 349 -10.04 -17.82 4.33
N ARG A 350 -10.44 -18.90 3.68
CA ARG A 350 -11.13 -20.01 4.32
C ARG A 350 -10.27 -20.64 5.43
N PHE A 351 -9.01 -20.90 5.12
CA PHE A 351 -8.05 -21.46 6.05
C PHE A 351 -7.90 -20.59 7.30
N ILE A 352 -7.65 -19.28 7.11
CA ILE A 352 -7.49 -18.33 8.23
C ILE A 352 -8.75 -18.29 9.09
N LYS A 353 -9.93 -18.21 8.50
CA LYS A 353 -11.20 -18.17 9.23
C LYS A 353 -11.48 -19.46 10.03
N LYS A 354 -11.14 -20.62 9.48
CA LYS A 354 -11.44 -21.91 10.13
C LYS A 354 -10.39 -22.33 11.16
N LYS A 355 -9.12 -22.02 10.91
CA LYS A 355 -7.99 -22.58 11.67
C LYS A 355 -7.24 -21.57 12.53
N ALA A 356 -7.09 -20.36 12.05
CA ALA A 356 -6.32 -19.31 12.73
C ALA A 356 -7.22 -18.37 13.55
N ALA A 357 -8.54 -18.48 13.41
CA ALA A 357 -9.48 -17.72 14.22
C ALA A 357 -9.85 -18.47 15.51
N LYS A 358 -10.00 -17.72 16.60
CA LYS A 358 -10.58 -18.21 17.84
C LYS A 358 -12.10 -18.42 17.68
N PRO A 359 -12.79 -19.06 18.66
CA PRO A 359 -14.25 -19.23 18.62
C PRO A 359 -15.06 -17.93 18.47
N ASP A 360 -14.51 -16.80 18.93
CA ASP A 360 -15.05 -15.44 18.75
C ASP A 360 -14.76 -14.82 17.37
N GLY A 361 -14.03 -15.52 16.50
CA GLY A 361 -13.66 -15.08 15.16
C GLY A 361 -12.39 -14.23 15.10
N GLU A 362 -11.74 -13.94 16.22
CA GLU A 362 -10.52 -13.16 16.26
C GLU A 362 -9.31 -13.95 15.73
N VAL A 363 -8.59 -13.38 14.76
CA VAL A 363 -7.35 -13.95 14.21
C VAL A 363 -6.16 -13.32 14.91
N MET A 364 -5.48 -14.09 15.76
CA MET A 364 -4.35 -13.63 16.59
C MET A 364 -2.99 -13.66 15.90
N LEU A 365 -2.95 -13.94 14.60
CA LEU A 365 -1.70 -13.97 13.83
C LEU A 365 -1.21 -12.54 13.55
N ASN A 366 0.08 -12.32 13.76
CA ASN A 366 0.74 -11.09 13.36
C ASN A 366 0.97 -11.05 11.83
N VAL A 367 1.42 -9.89 11.32
CA VAL A 367 1.62 -9.68 9.87
C VAL A 367 2.64 -10.66 9.28
N PHE A 368 3.72 -10.96 9.99
CA PHE A 368 4.78 -11.86 9.50
C PHE A 368 4.31 -13.32 9.44
N GLU A 369 3.52 -13.75 10.42
CA GLU A 369 2.87 -15.06 10.41
C GLU A 369 1.89 -15.19 9.24
N LEU A 370 1.08 -14.16 8.98
CA LEU A 370 0.15 -14.11 7.85
C LEU A 370 0.89 -14.11 6.51
N LEU A 371 1.98 -13.35 6.38
CA LEU A 371 2.83 -13.34 5.19
C LEU A 371 3.45 -14.71 4.94
N THR A 372 3.95 -15.37 6.00
CA THR A 372 4.51 -16.72 5.91
C THR A 372 3.47 -17.74 5.48
N LEU A 373 2.26 -17.70 6.05
CA LEU A 373 1.16 -18.57 5.60
C LEU A 373 0.83 -18.34 4.12
N ARG A 374 0.78 -17.09 3.67
CA ARG A 374 0.53 -16.75 2.27
C ARG A 374 1.65 -17.22 1.34
N GLN A 375 2.91 -17.09 1.73
CA GLN A 375 4.05 -17.63 0.98
C GLN A 375 3.98 -19.16 0.87
N ILE A 376 3.71 -19.85 1.96
CA ILE A 376 3.53 -21.30 1.98
C ILE A 376 2.36 -21.71 1.08
N HIS A 377 1.22 -21.03 1.16
CA HIS A 377 0.07 -21.25 0.29
C HIS A 377 0.41 -21.13 -1.20
N LYS A 378 1.26 -20.16 -1.55
CA LYS A 378 1.73 -19.93 -2.93
C LYS A 378 2.91 -20.81 -3.34
N ASN A 379 3.36 -21.73 -2.49
CA ASN A 379 4.56 -22.55 -2.70
C ASN A 379 5.84 -21.72 -2.88
N GLN A 380 5.93 -20.58 -2.24
CA GLN A 380 7.10 -19.69 -2.24
C GLN A 380 7.89 -19.92 -0.96
N TYR A 381 8.90 -20.79 -1.02
CA TYR A 381 9.69 -21.20 0.16
C TYR A 381 11.01 -20.44 0.30
N GLN A 382 11.27 -19.47 -0.57
CA GLN A 382 12.49 -18.67 -0.48
C GLN A 382 12.39 -17.67 0.68
N ASN A 383 13.45 -17.58 1.47
CA ASN A 383 13.60 -16.64 2.57
C ASN A 383 12.50 -16.73 3.67
N LEU A 384 11.95 -17.92 3.90
CA LEU A 384 11.06 -18.14 5.04
C LEU A 384 11.85 -18.03 6.35
N ASP A 385 11.32 -17.27 7.30
CA ASP A 385 11.84 -17.21 8.66
C ASP A 385 11.54 -18.54 9.37
N LYS A 386 12.62 -19.22 9.78
CA LYS A 386 12.51 -20.55 10.40
C LYS A 386 11.78 -20.50 11.75
N GLU A 387 11.97 -19.47 12.55
CA GLU A 387 11.33 -19.35 13.87
C GLU A 387 9.80 -19.19 13.69
N ILE A 388 9.38 -18.39 12.70
CA ILE A 388 7.97 -18.22 12.39
C ILE A 388 7.37 -19.53 11.86
N VAL A 389 8.07 -20.23 10.95
CA VAL A 389 7.59 -21.53 10.43
C VAL A 389 7.47 -22.56 11.54
N ASP A 390 8.48 -22.68 12.43
CA ASP A 390 8.45 -23.61 13.55
C ASP A 390 7.28 -23.30 14.51
N LYS A 391 7.01 -22.01 14.78
CA LYS A 391 5.83 -21.58 15.54
C LYS A 391 4.52 -21.98 14.85
N LEU A 392 4.37 -21.72 13.55
CA LEU A 392 3.17 -22.10 12.79
C LEU A 392 2.95 -23.62 12.74
N ILE A 393 4.04 -24.41 12.78
CA ILE A 393 3.95 -25.88 12.92
C ILE A 393 3.49 -26.26 14.33
N ALA A 394 4.03 -25.64 15.38
CA ALA A 394 3.60 -25.86 16.75
C ALA A 394 2.13 -25.52 16.97
N ASP A 395 1.65 -24.42 16.35
CA ASP A 395 0.26 -23.99 16.36
C ASP A 395 -0.65 -24.85 15.44
N ARG A 396 -0.10 -25.88 14.77
CA ARG A 396 -0.79 -26.78 13.85
C ARG A 396 -1.42 -26.09 12.63
N LEU A 397 -0.92 -24.92 12.27
CA LEU A 397 -1.35 -24.19 11.06
C LEU A 397 -0.58 -24.63 9.82
N VAL A 398 0.64 -25.10 10.00
CA VAL A 398 1.52 -25.59 8.94
C VAL A 398 1.97 -27.01 9.25
N VAL A 399 2.18 -27.80 8.20
CA VAL A 399 2.77 -29.14 8.29
C VAL A 399 3.98 -29.22 7.38
N ALA A 400 5.02 -29.89 7.85
CA ALA A 400 6.20 -30.20 7.06
C ALA A 400 6.08 -31.62 6.51
N ILE A 401 6.14 -31.77 5.18
CA ILE A 401 6.04 -33.05 4.50
C ILE A 401 7.17 -33.15 3.49
N ASN A 402 8.05 -34.13 3.63
CA ASN A 402 9.18 -34.36 2.70
C ASN A 402 10.00 -33.10 2.40
N GLY A 403 10.25 -32.27 3.42
CA GLY A 403 11.04 -31.04 3.29
C GLY A 403 10.31 -29.85 2.68
N LEU A 404 9.00 -29.95 2.41
CA LEU A 404 8.15 -28.85 1.98
C LEU A 404 7.13 -28.51 3.05
N TYR A 405 6.72 -27.24 3.09
CA TYR A 405 5.70 -26.75 4.00
C TYR A 405 4.34 -26.65 3.31
N ARG A 406 3.25 -26.93 4.03
CA ARG A 406 1.87 -26.83 3.56
C ARG A 406 0.97 -26.30 4.65
N LEU A 407 -0.11 -25.61 4.25
CA LEU A 407 -1.18 -25.25 5.18
C LEU A 407 -1.89 -26.52 5.67
N ASN A 408 -2.20 -26.58 6.94
CA ASN A 408 -2.87 -27.73 7.57
C ASN A 408 -4.40 -27.63 7.38
N PHE A 409 -4.88 -27.89 6.18
CA PHE A 409 -6.31 -28.00 5.87
C PHE A 409 -6.85 -29.34 6.35
N ASP A 410 -7.13 -29.59 7.61
CA ASP A 410 -7.76 -30.82 8.11
C ASP A 410 -7.76 -32.01 7.12
N TYR A 411 -6.57 -32.37 6.64
CA TYR A 411 -6.43 -33.61 5.89
C TYR A 411 -6.90 -34.72 6.82
N THR A 412 -7.93 -35.45 6.40
CA THR A 412 -8.26 -36.72 7.09
C THR A 412 -6.96 -37.49 7.23
N ASN A 413 -6.80 -38.28 8.29
CA ASN A 413 -5.60 -39.11 8.49
C ASN A 413 -5.22 -39.88 7.23
N VAL A 414 -6.22 -40.23 6.40
CA VAL A 414 -6.08 -40.93 5.10
C VAL A 414 -5.32 -40.03 4.08
N GLY A 415 -5.64 -38.73 3.98
CA GLY A 415 -4.93 -37.83 3.08
C GLY A 415 -3.47 -37.63 3.47
N PHE A 416 -3.16 -37.56 4.75
CA PHE A 416 -1.80 -37.48 5.27
C PHE A 416 -0.97 -38.74 4.97
N GLU A 417 -1.54 -39.89 5.18
CA GLU A 417 -0.92 -41.19 4.86
C GLU A 417 -0.63 -41.31 3.35
N THR A 418 -1.56 -40.88 2.52
CA THR A 418 -1.37 -40.87 1.06
C THR A 418 -0.26 -39.91 0.63
N LEU A 419 -0.23 -38.65 1.15
CA LEU A 419 0.80 -37.68 0.81
C LEU A 419 2.21 -38.13 1.25
N ARG A 420 2.36 -38.79 2.38
CA ARG A 420 3.63 -39.36 2.85
C ARG A 420 4.24 -40.41 1.91
N LYS A 421 3.41 -41.04 1.08
CA LYS A 421 3.87 -42.07 0.14
C LYS A 421 4.51 -41.49 -1.12
N PHE A 422 4.35 -40.17 -1.38
CA PHE A 422 4.81 -39.53 -2.60
C PHE A 422 5.80 -38.38 -2.34
N ASP A 423 6.67 -38.12 -3.31
CA ASP A 423 7.39 -36.86 -3.39
C ASP A 423 6.40 -35.75 -3.82
N LEU A 424 6.24 -34.74 -2.96
CA LEU A 424 5.29 -33.65 -3.20
C LEU A 424 5.64 -32.81 -4.43
N LYS A 425 6.93 -32.70 -4.78
CA LYS A 425 7.36 -32.01 -6.01
C LYS A 425 6.80 -32.74 -7.23
N HIS A 426 6.85 -34.08 -7.21
CA HIS A 426 6.31 -34.87 -8.30
C HIS A 426 4.78 -34.77 -8.39
N LEU A 427 4.07 -34.79 -7.27
CA LEU A 427 2.61 -34.57 -7.26
C LEU A 427 2.25 -33.17 -7.77
N GLN A 428 3.05 -32.16 -7.43
CA GLN A 428 2.86 -30.78 -7.90
C GLN A 428 3.02 -30.67 -9.43
N ILE A 429 4.03 -31.34 -9.99
CA ILE A 429 4.24 -31.39 -11.46
C ILE A 429 3.00 -31.97 -12.13
N VAL A 430 2.47 -33.08 -11.61
CA VAL A 430 1.25 -33.71 -12.14
C VAL A 430 0.03 -32.80 -11.97
N SER A 431 -0.12 -32.15 -10.81
CA SER A 431 -1.20 -31.20 -10.60
C SER A 431 -1.16 -30.04 -11.59
N ASN A 432 0.03 -29.53 -11.90
CA ASN A 432 0.21 -28.48 -12.91
C ASN A 432 -0.15 -28.95 -14.33
N CYS A 433 0.14 -30.22 -14.66
CA CYS A 433 -0.32 -30.80 -15.94
C CYS A 433 -1.84 -30.78 -16.07
N PHE A 434 -2.58 -30.98 -14.96
CA PHE A 434 -4.04 -30.93 -14.95
C PHE A 434 -4.62 -29.52 -15.00
N LYS A 435 -3.86 -28.45 -14.72
CA LYS A 435 -4.36 -27.07 -14.86
C LYS A 435 -4.72 -26.71 -16.29
N ASN A 436 -3.99 -27.30 -17.26
CA ASN A 436 -4.16 -27.00 -18.68
C ASN A 436 -4.81 -28.15 -19.45
N ASN A 437 -5.11 -29.29 -18.80
CA ASN A 437 -5.64 -30.47 -19.44
C ASN A 437 -6.70 -31.15 -18.55
N THR A 438 -7.84 -31.48 -19.09
CA THR A 438 -8.87 -32.25 -18.39
C THR A 438 -8.44 -33.72 -18.19
N ALA A 439 -7.60 -34.25 -19.08
CA ALA A 439 -6.97 -35.54 -18.99
C ALA A 439 -5.51 -35.46 -19.44
N ILE A 440 -4.64 -36.20 -18.77
CA ILE A 440 -3.20 -36.25 -19.13
C ILE A 440 -2.83 -37.61 -19.67
N THR A 441 -1.83 -37.63 -20.56
CA THR A 441 -1.29 -38.88 -21.15
C THR A 441 0.10 -39.17 -20.57
N LYS A 442 0.57 -40.41 -20.77
CA LYS A 442 1.96 -40.74 -20.40
C LYS A 442 3.00 -39.88 -21.12
N SER A 443 2.69 -39.38 -22.33
CA SER A 443 3.56 -38.50 -23.09
C SER A 443 3.72 -37.13 -22.39
N ILE A 444 2.62 -36.53 -21.95
CA ILE A 444 2.61 -35.24 -21.19
C ILE A 444 3.41 -35.39 -19.90
N LEU A 445 3.24 -36.53 -19.18
CA LEU A 445 4.00 -36.79 -17.96
C LEU A 445 5.50 -36.98 -18.23
N LYS A 446 5.87 -37.67 -19.32
CA LYS A 446 7.30 -37.79 -19.71
C LYS A 446 7.94 -36.43 -19.98
N GLU A 447 7.23 -35.58 -20.70
CA GLU A 447 7.69 -34.22 -20.99
C GLU A 447 7.84 -33.39 -19.71
N ALA A 448 6.86 -33.44 -18.83
CA ALA A 448 6.88 -32.70 -17.55
C ALA A 448 7.97 -33.20 -16.58
N PHE A 449 8.39 -34.47 -16.69
CA PHE A 449 9.41 -35.08 -15.82
C PHE A 449 10.78 -35.18 -16.48
N VAL A 450 11.03 -34.54 -17.62
CA VAL A 450 12.35 -34.54 -18.29
C VAL A 450 13.45 -34.10 -17.33
N GLY A 451 14.49 -34.91 -17.21
CA GLY A 451 15.62 -34.64 -16.30
C GLY A 451 15.36 -34.89 -14.81
N ILE A 452 14.12 -35.29 -14.42
CA ILE A 452 13.70 -35.54 -13.04
C ILE A 452 13.51 -37.03 -12.79
N LEU A 453 12.74 -37.72 -13.66
CA LEU A 453 12.45 -39.14 -13.54
C LEU A 453 12.69 -39.90 -14.85
N THR A 454 13.16 -41.13 -14.73
CA THR A 454 13.27 -42.07 -15.88
C THR A 454 11.91 -42.61 -16.26
N ASP A 455 11.77 -43.12 -17.49
CA ASP A 455 10.53 -43.77 -18.02
C ASP A 455 9.97 -44.87 -17.10
N ARG A 456 10.88 -45.62 -16.45
CA ARG A 456 10.51 -46.68 -15.52
C ARG A 456 9.97 -46.09 -14.20
N GLN A 457 10.58 -45.03 -13.71
CA GLN A 457 10.13 -44.33 -12.50
C GLN A 457 8.79 -43.63 -12.73
N ILE A 458 8.59 -42.98 -13.89
CA ILE A 458 7.32 -42.35 -14.26
C ILE A 458 6.19 -43.41 -14.28
N LYS A 459 6.45 -44.60 -14.86
CA LYS A 459 5.48 -45.70 -14.87
C LYS A 459 5.12 -46.11 -13.44
N SER A 460 6.13 -46.38 -12.61
CA SER A 460 5.92 -46.78 -11.21
C SER A 460 5.17 -45.72 -10.42
N PHE A 461 5.46 -44.42 -10.71
CA PHE A 461 4.77 -43.29 -10.06
C PHE A 461 3.29 -43.23 -10.47
N ILE A 462 2.98 -43.40 -11.76
CA ILE A 462 1.59 -43.46 -12.25
C ILE A 462 0.83 -44.62 -11.61
N ASP A 463 1.43 -45.81 -11.63
CA ASP A 463 0.81 -47.04 -11.07
C ASP A 463 0.51 -46.84 -9.56
N LYS A 464 1.40 -46.13 -8.86
CA LYS A 464 1.22 -45.80 -7.45
C LYS A 464 0.13 -44.72 -7.23
N MET A 465 0.05 -43.69 -8.10
CA MET A 465 -1.03 -42.71 -8.04
C MET A 465 -2.41 -43.33 -8.30
N GLU A 466 -2.50 -44.28 -9.22
CA GLU A 466 -3.72 -45.04 -9.52
C GLU A 466 -4.12 -45.92 -8.32
N ALA A 467 -3.17 -46.65 -7.71
CA ALA A 467 -3.38 -47.47 -6.52
C ALA A 467 -3.87 -46.66 -5.30
N GLU A 468 -3.39 -45.40 -5.14
CA GLU A 468 -3.84 -44.51 -4.07
C GLU A 468 -5.07 -43.66 -4.46
N ASN A 469 -5.74 -43.99 -5.56
CA ASN A 469 -6.94 -43.32 -6.05
C ASN A 469 -6.77 -41.79 -6.29
N LEU A 470 -5.57 -41.37 -6.65
CA LEU A 470 -5.30 -39.96 -7.01
C LEU A 470 -5.67 -39.66 -8.46
N ILE A 471 -5.54 -40.65 -9.34
CA ILE A 471 -5.93 -40.60 -10.75
C ILE A 471 -6.71 -41.84 -11.14
N THR A 472 -7.59 -41.69 -12.12
CA THR A 472 -8.27 -42.83 -12.76
C THR A 472 -7.81 -42.98 -14.19
N LYS A 473 -7.62 -44.23 -14.63
CA LYS A 473 -7.17 -44.57 -15.97
C LYS A 473 -8.35 -44.86 -16.88
N GLU A 474 -8.40 -44.17 -18.03
CA GLU A 474 -9.34 -44.46 -19.12
C GLU A 474 -8.58 -44.97 -20.35
N GLY A 475 -9.13 -46.01 -20.97
CA GLY A 475 -8.55 -46.62 -22.20
C GLY A 475 -7.51 -47.68 -21.91
N LYS A 476 -7.12 -48.40 -22.98
CA LYS A 476 -6.16 -49.53 -22.92
C LYS A 476 -4.87 -49.18 -23.68
N THR A 477 -3.75 -49.63 -23.14
CA THR A 477 -2.41 -49.57 -23.76
C THR A 477 -1.93 -48.16 -24.17
N ARG A 478 -1.64 -47.87 -25.45
CA ARG A 478 -1.03 -46.65 -25.96
C ARG A 478 -1.96 -45.41 -25.92
N SER A 479 -3.28 -45.63 -25.87
CA SER A 479 -4.28 -44.58 -25.82
C SER A 479 -4.77 -44.24 -24.39
N ALA A 480 -4.13 -44.80 -23.35
CA ALA A 480 -4.51 -44.58 -21.96
C ALA A 480 -4.39 -43.07 -21.61
N ARG A 481 -5.47 -42.55 -21.03
CA ARG A 481 -5.56 -41.21 -20.44
C ARG A 481 -5.78 -41.35 -18.94
N TYR A 482 -5.30 -40.38 -18.21
CA TYR A 482 -5.45 -40.30 -16.76
C TYR A 482 -6.26 -39.07 -16.42
N LEU A 483 -7.31 -39.24 -15.62
CA LEU A 483 -8.20 -38.21 -15.11
C LEU A 483 -7.85 -37.93 -13.65
N LYS A 484 -7.94 -36.69 -13.26
CA LYS A 484 -7.78 -36.25 -11.87
C LYS A 484 -9.02 -36.66 -11.08
N THR A 485 -8.85 -37.30 -9.93
CA THR A 485 -9.97 -37.61 -9.01
C THR A 485 -10.29 -36.40 -8.13
N ASP A 486 -11.51 -36.32 -7.60
CA ASP A 486 -11.88 -35.29 -6.59
C ASP A 486 -10.99 -35.39 -5.35
N TYR A 487 -10.59 -36.63 -5.00
CA TYR A 487 -9.67 -36.87 -3.90
C TYR A 487 -8.30 -36.22 -4.14
N PHE A 488 -7.72 -36.40 -5.32
CA PHE A 488 -6.46 -35.68 -5.67
C PHE A 488 -6.63 -34.18 -5.73
N ALA A 489 -7.78 -33.71 -6.20
CA ALA A 489 -8.12 -32.28 -6.20
C ALA A 489 -8.18 -31.68 -4.80
N SER A 490 -8.59 -32.45 -3.80
CA SER A 490 -8.69 -32.05 -2.39
C SER A 490 -7.34 -32.07 -1.64
N LEU A 491 -6.33 -32.78 -2.19
CA LEU A 491 -5.01 -32.95 -1.55
C LEU A 491 -4.00 -31.88 -1.93
N LEU A 492 -4.15 -31.24 -3.08
CA LEU A 492 -3.21 -30.27 -3.69
C LEU A 492 -3.90 -28.98 -4.13
#